data_c47a160be6f6254069b674a62b62f9a3
#
_entry.id   c47a160be6f6254069b674a62b62f9a3
#
_cell.length_a   1.000
_cell.length_b   1.000
_cell.length_c   1.000
_cell.angle_alpha   90.00
_cell.angle_beta   90.00
_cell.angle_gamma   90.00
#
_symmetry.space_group_name_H-M   'P 1'
#
loop_
_entity.id
_entity.type
_entity.pdbx_description
1 polymer ?
#
loop_
_entity_poly.entity_id
_entity_poly.type
_entity_poly.pdbx_seq_one_letter_code
_entity_poly.pdbx_strand_id
1 'polypeptide(L)'
;MEWEIEFTDEFNVWWEGLSEAEQDSVAVKIGLLRAHGPNLGRPTVDTVRGSRHANMKELRVQHAGEPYRVLFCFDPRRAAILLAGGNKTGNDRWYEEFVPFADRIYDEYLEEIRTKGLIP
;
A
#
# COMPACT_ATOMS: atom_id res chain seq x y z
N MET A 1 -7.06 -15.14 -12.81
CA MET A 1 -6.10 -14.15 -13.29
C MET A 1 -5.59 -13.35 -12.10
N GLU A 2 -4.27 -13.25 -11.97
CA GLU A 2 -3.67 -12.47 -10.90
C GLU A 2 -3.42 -11.04 -11.33
N TRP A 3 -3.51 -10.14 -10.36
CA TRP A 3 -3.22 -8.72 -10.56
C TRP A 3 -1.74 -8.47 -10.29
N GLU A 4 -1.16 -7.55 -11.02
CA GLU A 4 0.24 -7.18 -10.82
C GLU A 4 0.38 -6.35 -9.56
N ILE A 5 1.41 -6.67 -8.76
CA ILE A 5 1.77 -5.93 -7.54
C ILE A 5 3.19 -5.41 -7.73
N GLU A 6 3.38 -4.13 -7.51
CA GLU A 6 4.71 -3.52 -7.54
C GLU A 6 5.03 -2.91 -6.18
N PHE A 7 6.31 -2.89 -5.83
CA PHE A 7 6.80 -2.44 -4.54
C PHE A 7 7.72 -1.25 -4.73
N THR A 8 7.46 -0.17 -4.00
CA THR A 8 8.36 0.97 -3.98
C THR A 8 9.56 0.69 -3.07
N ASP A 9 10.61 1.47 -3.21
CA ASP A 9 11.78 1.37 -2.33
C ASP A 9 11.39 1.61 -0.87
N GLU A 10 10.50 2.56 -0.62
CA GLU A 10 10.01 2.88 0.71
C GLU A 10 9.27 1.71 1.34
N PHE A 11 8.41 1.04 0.56
CA PHE A 11 7.75 -0.16 1.05
C PHE A 11 8.78 -1.24 1.39
N ASN A 12 9.76 -1.44 0.52
CA ASN A 12 10.78 -2.47 0.72
C ASN A 12 11.61 -2.23 1.98
N VAL A 13 11.95 -0.98 2.26
CA VAL A 13 12.67 -0.63 3.50
C VAL A 13 11.84 -1.03 4.72
N TRP A 14 10.56 -0.71 4.73
CA TRP A 14 9.67 -1.11 5.82
C TRP A 14 9.59 -2.63 5.95
N TRP A 15 9.39 -3.32 4.83
CA TRP A 15 9.26 -4.78 4.77
C TRP A 15 10.51 -5.47 5.34
N GLU A 16 11.69 -5.01 4.96
CA GLU A 16 12.95 -5.60 5.41
C GLU A 16 13.17 -5.44 6.90
N GLY A 17 12.58 -4.44 7.51
CA GLY A 17 12.65 -4.22 8.95
C GLY A 17 11.68 -5.08 9.77
N LEU A 18 10.76 -5.78 9.12
CA LEU A 18 9.80 -6.64 9.81
C LEU A 18 10.41 -7.98 10.19
N SER A 19 9.90 -8.58 11.25
CA SER A 19 10.23 -9.97 11.58
C SER A 19 9.63 -10.90 10.54
N GLU A 20 10.12 -12.14 10.47
CA GLU A 20 9.56 -13.14 9.56
C GLU A 20 8.07 -13.37 9.83
N ALA A 21 7.66 -13.43 11.10
CA ALA A 21 6.25 -13.60 11.46
C ALA A 21 5.40 -12.42 10.98
N GLU A 22 5.90 -11.19 11.12
CA GLU A 22 5.21 -10.01 10.62
C GLU A 22 5.11 -10.03 9.09
N GLN A 23 6.20 -10.40 8.42
CA GLN A 23 6.21 -10.53 6.96
C GLN A 23 5.17 -11.56 6.49
N ASP A 24 5.04 -12.68 7.18
CA ASP A 24 4.06 -13.70 6.84
C ASP A 24 2.63 -13.14 6.91
N SER A 25 2.31 -12.39 7.96
CA SER A 25 0.99 -11.78 8.11
C SER A 25 0.69 -10.79 6.98
N VAL A 26 1.65 -9.97 6.62
CA VAL A 26 1.51 -9.00 5.54
C VAL A 26 1.40 -9.72 4.19
N ALA A 27 2.22 -10.75 3.97
CA ALA A 27 2.23 -11.50 2.71
C ALA A 27 0.89 -12.17 2.41
N VAL A 28 0.19 -12.67 3.44
CA VAL A 28 -1.14 -13.26 3.26
C VAL A 28 -2.11 -12.23 2.65
N LYS A 29 -2.09 -11.02 3.13
CA LYS A 29 -2.99 -9.95 2.64
C LYS A 29 -2.57 -9.46 1.26
N ILE A 30 -1.28 -9.40 0.98
CA ILE A 30 -0.79 -9.08 -0.37
C ILE A 30 -1.26 -10.16 -1.35
N GLY A 31 -1.26 -11.43 -0.92
CA GLY A 31 -1.78 -12.53 -1.73
C GLY A 31 -3.25 -12.37 -2.08
N LEU A 32 -4.07 -11.91 -1.13
CA LEU A 32 -5.48 -11.61 -1.39
C LEU A 32 -5.62 -10.47 -2.40
N LEU A 33 -4.80 -9.44 -2.27
CA LEU A 33 -4.81 -8.32 -3.21
C LEU A 33 -4.43 -8.79 -4.62
N ARG A 34 -3.43 -9.66 -4.73
CA ARG A 34 -3.03 -10.23 -6.02
C ARG A 34 -4.15 -11.04 -6.64
N ALA A 35 -4.89 -11.79 -5.84
CA ALA A 35 -5.96 -12.65 -6.33
C ALA A 35 -7.20 -11.87 -6.75
N HIS A 36 -7.55 -10.81 -6.01
CA HIS A 36 -8.82 -10.11 -6.16
C HIS A 36 -8.71 -8.72 -6.75
N GLY A 37 -7.54 -8.09 -6.68
CA GLY A 37 -7.30 -6.77 -7.25
C GLY A 37 -8.28 -5.71 -6.74
N PRO A 38 -8.81 -4.87 -7.65
CA PRO A 38 -9.74 -3.80 -7.27
C PRO A 38 -11.05 -4.29 -6.65
N ASN A 39 -11.35 -5.58 -6.77
CA ASN A 39 -12.57 -6.16 -6.17
C ASN A 39 -12.40 -6.45 -4.68
N LEU A 40 -11.17 -6.41 -4.16
CA LEU A 40 -10.92 -6.63 -2.74
C LEU A 40 -11.39 -5.41 -1.95
N GLY A 41 -12.34 -5.61 -1.08
CA GLY A 41 -12.95 -4.54 -0.28
C GLY A 41 -12.82 -4.78 1.20
N ARG A 42 -13.67 -4.09 1.96
CA ARG A 42 -13.68 -4.23 3.42
C ARG A 42 -14.00 -5.66 3.84
N PRO A 43 -13.43 -6.13 4.96
CA PRO A 43 -12.59 -5.37 5.90
C PRO A 43 -11.12 -5.28 5.52
N THR A 44 -10.68 -5.97 4.47
CA THR A 44 -9.26 -6.10 4.12
C THR A 44 -8.71 -4.84 3.46
N VAL A 45 -9.50 -4.19 2.60
CA VAL A 45 -9.11 -2.96 1.91
C VAL A 45 -10.20 -1.90 2.10
N ASP A 46 -9.79 -0.67 2.32
CA ASP A 46 -10.69 0.48 2.36
C ASP A 46 -10.03 1.68 1.69
N THR A 47 -10.85 2.65 1.31
CA THR A 47 -10.37 3.90 0.74
C THR A 47 -9.87 4.82 1.85
N VAL A 48 -8.74 5.47 1.62
CA VAL A 48 -8.13 6.37 2.59
C VAL A 48 -8.64 7.79 2.35
N ARG A 49 -8.93 8.50 3.45
CA ARG A 49 -9.33 9.90 3.43
C ARG A 49 -8.10 10.80 3.54
N GLY A 50 -8.19 11.98 2.95
CA GLY A 50 -7.14 13.00 3.10
C GLY A 50 -6.00 12.90 2.10
N SER A 51 -6.04 11.92 1.19
CA SER A 51 -5.06 11.82 0.13
C SER A 51 -5.41 12.79 -1.01
N ARG A 52 -4.36 13.31 -1.69
CA ARG A 52 -4.55 14.05 -2.93
C ARG A 52 -5.02 13.15 -4.07
N HIS A 53 -4.85 11.84 -3.91
CA HIS A 53 -5.26 10.84 -4.89
C HIS A 53 -6.55 10.19 -4.41
N ALA A 54 -7.63 10.38 -5.15
CA ALA A 54 -8.95 9.89 -4.78
C ALA A 54 -9.00 8.35 -4.63
N ASN A 55 -8.07 7.65 -5.27
CA ASN A 55 -8.00 6.19 -5.25
C ASN A 55 -6.94 5.64 -4.29
N MET A 56 -6.40 6.46 -3.39
CA MET A 56 -5.50 5.96 -2.35
C MET A 56 -6.26 5.02 -1.44
N LYS A 57 -5.70 3.83 -1.22
CA LYS A 57 -6.32 2.76 -0.43
C LYS A 57 -5.37 2.27 0.64
N GLU A 58 -5.94 1.59 1.62
CA GLU A 58 -5.15 0.91 2.66
C GLU A 58 -5.47 -0.58 2.64
N LEU A 59 -4.42 -1.37 2.77
CA LEU A 59 -4.50 -2.81 3.01
C LEU A 59 -4.37 -3.01 4.52
N ARG A 60 -5.36 -3.64 5.13
CA ARG A 60 -5.41 -3.84 6.58
C ARG A 60 -4.84 -5.18 6.94
N VAL A 61 -3.86 -5.18 7.83
CA VAL A 61 -3.20 -6.38 8.33
C VAL A 61 -3.26 -6.35 9.85
N GLN A 62 -3.67 -7.47 10.46
CA GLN A 62 -3.58 -7.66 11.90
C GLN A 62 -2.45 -8.62 12.18
N HIS A 63 -1.60 -8.27 13.15
CA HIS A 63 -0.54 -9.16 13.60
C HIS A 63 -0.36 -8.99 15.11
N ALA A 64 -0.45 -10.12 15.83
CA ALA A 64 -0.31 -10.13 17.30
C ALA A 64 -1.24 -9.10 17.98
N GLY A 65 -2.43 -8.91 17.45
CA GLY A 65 -3.41 -7.95 17.96
C GLY A 65 -3.15 -6.50 17.58
N GLU A 66 -2.13 -6.24 16.77
CA GLU A 66 -1.77 -4.88 16.37
C GLU A 66 -2.19 -4.56 14.93
N PRO A 67 -2.65 -3.33 14.67
CA PRO A 67 -3.11 -2.93 13.35
C PRO A 67 -1.95 -2.41 12.49
N TYR A 68 -1.62 -3.17 11.45
CA TYR A 68 -0.68 -2.74 10.42
C TYR A 68 -1.47 -2.24 9.22
N ARG A 69 -0.91 -1.26 8.50
CA ARG A 69 -1.53 -0.71 7.29
C ARG A 69 -0.49 -0.59 6.20
N VAL A 70 -0.89 -0.93 4.97
CA VAL A 70 -0.08 -0.67 3.76
C VAL A 70 -0.89 0.26 2.87
N LEU A 71 -0.35 1.44 2.60
CA LEU A 71 -0.99 2.40 1.71
C LEU A 71 -0.59 2.08 0.27
N PHE A 72 -1.57 2.06 -0.63
CA PHE A 72 -1.34 1.69 -2.03
C PHE A 72 -2.35 2.36 -2.95
N CYS A 73 -2.02 2.38 -4.25
CA CYS A 73 -2.93 2.81 -5.30
C CYS A 73 -2.87 1.81 -6.45
N PHE A 74 -3.96 1.67 -7.20
CA PHE A 74 -3.88 1.07 -8.52
C PHE A 74 -3.48 2.17 -9.49
N ASP A 75 -2.38 1.96 -10.23
CA ASP A 75 -1.90 2.96 -11.19
C ASP A 75 -2.75 2.92 -12.47
N PRO A 76 -2.49 3.83 -13.44
CA PRO A 76 -3.25 3.81 -14.70
C PRO A 76 -3.17 2.50 -15.47
N ARG A 77 -2.14 1.69 -15.24
CA ARG A 77 -2.01 0.35 -15.84
C ARG A 77 -2.75 -0.73 -15.06
N ARG A 78 -3.39 -0.34 -13.93
CA ARG A 78 -4.12 -1.23 -13.03
C ARG A 78 -3.24 -2.18 -12.22
N ALA A 79 -1.96 -1.86 -12.08
CA ALA A 79 -1.09 -2.52 -11.13
C ALA A 79 -1.28 -1.91 -9.73
N ALA A 80 -1.22 -2.72 -8.70
CA ALA A 80 -1.28 -2.22 -7.32
C ALA A 80 0.13 -1.82 -6.89
N ILE A 81 0.32 -0.55 -6.57
CA ILE A 81 1.61 0.00 -6.18
C ILE A 81 1.63 0.17 -4.68
N LEU A 82 2.42 -0.64 -3.99
CA LEU A 82 2.54 -0.60 -2.53
C LEU A 82 3.53 0.51 -2.16
N LEU A 83 3.04 1.53 -1.47
CA LEU A 83 3.76 2.79 -1.27
C LEU A 83 4.50 2.85 0.06
N ALA A 84 3.78 2.57 1.14
CA ALA A 84 4.33 2.71 2.49
C ALA A 84 3.57 1.80 3.44
N GLY A 85 4.25 1.28 4.44
CA GLY A 85 3.63 0.46 5.46
C GLY A 85 3.98 0.95 6.85
N GLY A 86 3.18 0.57 7.83
CA GLY A 86 3.44 0.91 9.21
C GLY A 86 2.50 0.20 10.17
N ASN A 87 2.94 0.14 11.42
CA ASN A 87 2.13 -0.31 12.54
C ASN A 87 1.57 0.93 13.22
N LYS A 88 0.25 1.09 13.21
CA LYS A 88 -0.36 2.31 13.76
C LYS A 88 -0.72 2.21 15.23
N THR A 89 -0.31 1.15 15.91
CA THR A 89 -0.52 0.98 17.34
C THR A 89 0.03 2.18 18.11
N GLY A 90 -0.82 2.78 18.97
CA GLY A 90 -0.40 3.89 19.81
C GLY A 90 -0.11 5.19 19.08
N ASN A 91 -0.48 5.30 17.83
CA ASN A 91 -0.26 6.52 17.05
C ASN A 91 -1.59 7.01 16.42
N ASP A 92 -2.27 7.92 17.14
CA ASP A 92 -3.55 8.49 16.70
C ASP A 92 -3.41 9.36 15.47
N ARG A 93 -2.18 9.77 15.14
CA ARG A 93 -1.88 10.65 14.02
C ARG A 93 -1.23 9.92 12.87
N TRP A 94 -1.34 8.58 12.85
CA TRP A 94 -0.68 7.77 11.82
C TRP A 94 -1.07 8.21 10.41
N TYR A 95 -2.36 8.39 10.14
CA TYR A 95 -2.82 8.80 8.80
C TYR A 95 -2.37 10.22 8.45
N GLU A 96 -2.35 11.13 9.44
CA GLU A 96 -1.88 12.49 9.21
C GLU A 96 -0.42 12.54 8.77
N GLU A 97 0.38 11.59 9.26
CA GLU A 97 1.80 11.49 8.92
C GLU A 97 2.03 10.69 7.64
N PHE A 98 1.38 9.54 7.51
CA PHE A 98 1.68 8.60 6.44
C PHE A 98 0.94 8.86 5.12
N VAL A 99 -0.23 9.47 5.14
CA VAL A 99 -0.96 9.76 3.90
C VAL A 99 -0.20 10.78 3.04
N PRO A 100 0.28 11.92 3.59
CA PRO A 100 1.10 12.83 2.78
C PRO A 100 2.40 12.20 2.29
N PHE A 101 3.00 11.33 3.08
CA PHE A 101 4.19 10.59 2.71
C PHE A 101 3.90 9.67 1.51
N ALA A 102 2.81 8.90 1.58
CA ALA A 102 2.39 8.02 0.49
C ALA A 102 2.02 8.81 -0.77
N ASP A 103 1.36 9.95 -0.62
CA ASP A 103 1.03 10.84 -1.74
C ASP A 103 2.29 11.25 -2.49
N ARG A 104 3.33 11.65 -1.77
CA ARG A 104 4.60 12.07 -2.37
C ARG A 104 5.27 10.91 -3.10
N ILE A 105 5.27 9.72 -2.49
CA ILE A 105 5.85 8.53 -3.10
C ILE A 105 5.12 8.20 -4.40
N TYR A 106 3.79 8.28 -4.39
CA TYR A 106 2.99 7.97 -5.56
C TYR A 106 3.19 9.00 -6.67
N ASP A 107 3.29 10.29 -6.33
CA ASP A 107 3.59 11.34 -7.30
C ASP A 107 4.93 11.06 -8.01
N GLU A 108 5.95 10.70 -7.24
CA GLU A 108 7.28 10.36 -7.78
C GLU A 108 7.22 9.12 -8.66
N TYR A 109 6.47 8.11 -8.22
CA TYR A 109 6.29 6.88 -8.98
C TYR A 109 5.61 7.14 -10.33
N LEU A 110 4.54 7.93 -10.34
CA LEU A 110 3.82 8.27 -11.58
C LEU A 110 4.72 9.02 -12.55
N GLU A 111 5.54 9.94 -12.05
CA GLU A 111 6.48 10.68 -12.89
C GLU A 111 7.54 9.76 -13.47
N GLU A 112 8.04 8.82 -12.68
CA GLU A 112 9.01 7.84 -13.15
C GLU A 112 8.46 6.97 -14.27
N ILE A 113 7.26 6.42 -14.11
CA ILE A 113 6.67 5.56 -15.16
C ILE A 113 6.24 6.36 -16.39
N ARG A 114 5.89 7.63 -16.21
CA ARG A 114 5.61 8.53 -17.34
C ARG A 114 6.89 8.80 -18.14
N THR A 115 7.98 9.08 -17.45
CA THR A 115 9.29 9.29 -18.08
C THR A 115 9.76 8.07 -18.85
N LYS A 116 9.45 6.87 -18.34
CA LYS A 116 9.77 5.60 -19.02
C LYS A 116 8.82 5.27 -20.16
N GLY A 117 7.80 6.09 -20.40
CA GLY A 117 6.84 5.87 -21.47
C GLY A 117 5.82 4.79 -21.18
N LEU A 118 5.67 4.39 -19.93
CA LEU A 118 4.73 3.34 -19.52
C LEU A 118 3.30 3.85 -19.38
N ILE A 119 3.11 5.14 -19.17
CA ILE A 119 1.83 5.82 -19.16
C ILE A 119 1.96 7.15 -19.93
N PRO A 120 0.83 7.72 -20.41
CA PRO A 120 0.84 9.02 -21.10
C PRO A 120 1.34 10.16 -20.24
#